data_ad3640800072aceeb05468875cf07bf5
#
_entry.id   ad3640800072aceeb05468875cf07bf5
#
_cell.length_a   1.000
_cell.length_b   1.000
_cell.length_c   1.000
_cell.angle_alpha   90.00
_cell.angle_beta   90.00
_cell.angle_gamma   90.00
#
_symmetry.space_group_name_H-M   'P 1'
#
loop_
_entity.id
_entity.type
_entity.pdbx_description
1 polymer ?
#
loop_
_entity_poly.entity_id
_entity_poly.type
_entity_poly.pdbx_seq_one_letter_code
_entity_poly.pdbx_strand_id
1 'polypeptide(L)'
;MILSCPAEDFLEARVELDEDRLRAIDAGLDLDDVRAHLATIPVICAGGSAAGPIGALPQRSRFHWLVSPRSTIIQPSAVHTGRTRNPAAALERLVDTMVRRPAAPRRPTP
;
A
#
# COMPACT_ATOMS: atom_id res chain seq x y z
N MET A 1 0.72 -1.72 -0.60
CA MET A 1 1.89 -1.54 -1.50
C MET A 1 1.74 -0.23 -2.26
N ILE A 2 2.73 0.61 -2.17
CA ILE A 2 2.79 1.89 -2.90
C ILE A 2 3.97 1.81 -3.85
N LEU A 3 3.75 2.14 -5.12
CA LEU A 3 4.81 2.12 -6.13
C LEU A 3 4.88 3.46 -6.85
N SER A 4 6.08 4.03 -6.88
CA SER A 4 6.41 5.26 -7.59
C SER A 4 7.38 4.97 -8.73
N CYS A 5 7.04 5.40 -9.93
CA CYS A 5 7.90 5.35 -11.10
C CYS A 5 7.85 6.71 -11.81
N PRO A 6 8.68 7.69 -11.38
CA PRO A 6 8.64 9.04 -11.92
C PRO A 6 8.86 9.12 -13.43
N ALA A 7 9.69 8.24 -13.97
CA ALA A 7 9.96 8.17 -15.41
C ALA A 7 8.70 7.88 -16.24
N GLU A 8 7.73 7.18 -15.68
CA GLU A 8 6.47 6.83 -16.31
C GLU A 8 5.29 7.66 -15.76
N ASP A 9 5.59 8.71 -14.99
CA ASP A 9 4.58 9.52 -14.31
C ASP A 9 3.57 8.67 -13.53
N PHE A 10 4.09 7.67 -12.80
CA PHE A 10 3.30 6.65 -12.14
C PHE A 10 3.43 6.76 -10.63
N LEU A 11 2.31 6.89 -9.94
CA LEU A 11 2.20 6.74 -8.49
C LEU A 11 0.86 6.08 -8.19
N GLU A 12 0.88 4.82 -7.82
CA GLU A 12 -0.32 4.08 -7.47
C GLU A 12 -0.08 3.19 -6.25
N ALA A 13 -1.17 2.85 -5.59
CA ALA A 13 -1.17 1.94 -4.47
C ALA A 13 -2.22 0.85 -4.66
N ARG A 14 -1.90 -0.34 -4.17
CA ARG A 14 -2.86 -1.42 -3.96
C ARG A 14 -2.96 -1.65 -2.47
N VAL A 15 -4.17 -1.58 -1.97
CA VAL A 15 -4.47 -1.77 -0.56
C VAL A 15 -5.27 -3.06 -0.41
N GLU A 16 -4.72 -3.99 0.36
CA GLU A 16 -5.42 -5.20 0.76
C GLU A 16 -5.27 -5.38 2.26
N LEU A 17 -6.36 -5.66 2.93
CA LEU A 17 -6.42 -5.85 4.37
C LEU A 17 -6.77 -7.31 4.66
N ASP A 18 -5.84 -8.03 5.30
CA ASP A 18 -6.08 -9.37 5.81
C ASP A 18 -6.66 -9.25 7.22
N GLU A 19 -7.99 -9.20 7.31
CA GLU A 19 -8.70 -8.97 8.57
C GLU A 19 -8.49 -10.11 9.57
N ASP A 20 -8.49 -11.34 9.11
CA ASP A 20 -8.31 -12.50 9.99
C ASP A 20 -6.93 -12.48 10.64
N ARG A 21 -5.92 -12.12 9.86
CA ARG A 21 -4.53 -12.00 10.35
C ARG A 21 -4.40 -10.87 11.36
N LEU A 22 -5.04 -9.73 11.11
CA LEU A 22 -5.02 -8.61 12.05
C LEU A 22 -5.74 -8.95 13.34
N ARG A 23 -6.89 -9.60 13.29
CA ARG A 23 -7.62 -10.03 14.48
C ARG A 23 -6.84 -11.06 15.29
N ALA A 24 -6.08 -11.91 14.64
CA ALA A 24 -5.21 -12.87 15.31
C ALA A 24 -4.08 -12.20 16.09
N ILE A 25 -3.58 -11.05 15.60
CA ILE A 25 -2.51 -10.28 16.25
C ILE A 25 -3.09 -9.40 17.36
N ASP A 26 -4.22 -8.74 17.11
CA ASP A 26 -4.87 -7.84 18.06
C ASP A 26 -6.40 -7.89 17.86
N ALA A 27 -7.07 -8.65 18.71
CA ALA A 27 -8.51 -8.82 18.66
C ALA A 27 -9.29 -7.53 19.03
N GLY A 28 -8.66 -6.60 19.73
CA GLY A 28 -9.25 -5.32 20.12
C GLY A 28 -9.08 -4.20 19.10
N LEU A 29 -8.46 -4.47 17.97
CA LEU A 29 -8.21 -3.47 16.94
C LEU A 29 -9.50 -3.02 16.26
N ASP A 30 -9.67 -1.70 16.09
CA ASP A 30 -10.75 -1.12 15.32
C ASP A 30 -10.45 -1.23 13.82
N LEU A 31 -11.03 -2.24 13.17
CA LEU A 31 -10.81 -2.50 11.75
C LEU A 31 -11.40 -1.42 10.86
N ASP A 32 -12.47 -0.77 11.25
CA ASP A 32 -13.06 0.32 10.48
C ASP A 32 -12.12 1.52 10.44
N ASP A 33 -11.45 1.82 11.55
CA ASP A 33 -10.44 2.86 11.62
C ASP A 33 -9.23 2.52 10.73
N VAL A 34 -8.76 1.28 10.75
CA VAL A 34 -7.68 0.81 9.88
C VAL A 34 -8.08 0.94 8.40
N ARG A 35 -9.28 0.51 8.04
CA ARG A 35 -9.78 0.65 6.66
C ARG A 35 -9.86 2.10 6.22
N ALA A 36 -10.35 2.98 7.08
CA ALA A 36 -10.45 4.41 6.78
C ALA A 36 -9.07 5.03 6.50
N HIS A 37 -8.07 4.70 7.32
CA HIS A 37 -6.69 5.16 7.11
C HIS A 37 -6.09 4.62 5.82
N LEU A 38 -6.26 3.33 5.54
CA LEU A 38 -5.74 2.72 4.32
C LEU A 38 -6.41 3.29 3.06
N ALA A 39 -7.69 3.62 3.12
CA ALA A 39 -8.43 4.17 1.99
C ALA A 39 -7.91 5.54 1.53
N THR A 40 -7.23 6.29 2.39
CA THR A 40 -6.63 7.58 2.04
C THR A 40 -5.45 7.44 1.08
N ILE A 41 -4.76 6.31 1.11
CA ILE A 41 -3.52 6.10 0.36
C ILE A 41 -3.74 6.18 -1.16
N PRO A 42 -4.67 5.41 -1.76
CA PRO A 42 -4.94 5.54 -3.19
C PRO A 42 -5.42 6.94 -3.59
N VAL A 43 -6.17 7.61 -2.74
CA VAL A 43 -6.66 8.97 -3.00
C VAL A 43 -5.49 9.96 -3.09
N ILE A 44 -4.52 9.86 -2.20
CA ILE A 44 -3.32 10.70 -2.22
C ILE A 44 -2.46 10.37 -3.45
N CYS A 45 -2.34 9.11 -3.82
CA CYS A 45 -1.62 8.71 -5.03
C CYS A 45 -2.22 9.36 -6.29
N ALA A 46 -3.54 9.39 -6.39
CA ALA A 46 -4.25 10.00 -7.51
C ALA A 46 -4.09 11.53 -7.52
N GLY A 47 -3.96 12.15 -6.35
CA GLY A 47 -3.86 13.59 -6.20
C GLY A 47 -5.18 14.31 -6.41
N GLY A 48 -5.12 15.63 -6.50
CA GLY A 48 -6.29 16.47 -6.72
C GLY A 48 -7.03 16.84 -5.42
N SER A 49 -8.18 17.49 -5.57
CA SER A 49 -8.95 18.06 -4.47
C SER A 49 -9.47 17.04 -3.47
N ALA A 50 -9.74 15.81 -3.90
CA ALA A 50 -10.21 14.74 -3.02
C ALA A 50 -9.19 14.36 -1.94
N ALA A 51 -7.89 14.59 -2.19
CA ALA A 51 -6.82 14.35 -1.23
C ALA A 51 -6.53 15.57 -0.32
N GLY A 52 -7.31 16.63 -0.43
CA GLY A 52 -7.10 17.87 0.33
C GLY A 52 -5.81 18.59 -0.08
N PRO A 53 -5.18 19.33 0.87
CA PRO A 53 -3.96 20.09 0.56
C PRO A 53 -2.81 19.22 0.03
N ILE A 54 -2.70 17.98 0.48
CA ILE A 54 -1.65 17.06 0.03
C ILE A 54 -1.84 16.72 -1.46
N GLY A 55 -3.07 16.65 -1.94
CA GLY A 55 -3.37 16.38 -3.35
C GLY A 55 -2.87 17.46 -4.31
N ALA A 56 -2.62 18.67 -3.82
CA ALA A 56 -2.06 19.75 -4.61
C ALA A 56 -0.53 19.65 -4.78
N LEU A 57 0.13 18.80 -4.03
CA LEU A 57 1.57 18.61 -4.12
C LEU A 57 1.95 17.86 -5.41
N PRO A 58 3.16 18.11 -5.95
CA PRO A 58 3.70 17.30 -7.04
C PRO A 58 3.73 15.81 -6.66
N GLN A 59 3.66 14.94 -7.66
CA GLN A 59 3.61 13.49 -7.46
C GLN A 59 4.76 12.98 -6.58
N ARG A 60 5.98 13.45 -6.82
CA ARG A 60 7.15 13.07 -6.01
C ARG A 60 6.97 13.44 -4.55
N SER A 61 6.43 14.63 -4.26
CA SER A 61 6.20 15.09 -2.90
C SER A 61 5.09 14.28 -2.22
N ARG A 62 4.06 13.90 -2.94
CA ARG A 62 3.01 13.01 -2.41
C ARG A 62 3.57 11.64 -2.04
N PHE A 63 4.45 11.08 -2.86
CA PHE A 63 5.13 9.82 -2.54
C PHE A 63 5.97 9.95 -1.27
N HIS A 64 6.78 11.00 -1.16
CA HIS A 64 7.57 11.26 0.04
C HIS A 64 6.70 11.39 1.28
N TRP A 65 5.57 12.07 1.16
CA TRP A 65 4.62 12.21 2.27
C TRP A 65 4.07 10.86 2.71
N LEU A 66 3.70 10.01 1.76
CA LEU A 66 3.13 8.68 2.03
C LEU A 66 4.10 7.74 2.74
N VAL A 67 5.38 7.79 2.40
CA VAL A 67 6.39 6.86 2.93
C VAL A 67 7.16 7.40 4.12
N SER A 68 6.88 8.62 4.56
CA SER A 68 7.52 9.21 5.73
C SER A 68 7.13 8.48 7.02
N PRO A 69 8.08 8.27 7.95
CA PRO A 69 7.77 7.66 9.25
C PRO A 69 6.72 8.44 10.02
N ARG A 70 5.82 7.73 10.70
CA ARG A 70 4.72 8.32 11.48
C ARG A 70 4.49 7.54 12.76
N SER A 71 4.05 8.26 13.80
CA SER A 71 3.57 7.67 15.06
C SER A 71 2.06 7.39 14.97
N THR A 72 1.65 6.59 13.99
CA THR A 72 0.25 6.21 13.79
C THR A 72 0.12 4.68 13.77
N ILE A 73 -1.12 4.22 13.77
CA ILE A 73 -1.43 2.79 13.68
C ILE A 73 -0.92 2.17 12.39
N ILE A 74 -0.82 2.96 11.30
CA ILE A 74 -0.32 2.51 10.01
C ILE A 74 1.03 3.16 9.76
N GLN A 75 2.04 2.33 9.54
CA GLN A 75 3.39 2.78 9.26
C GLN A 75 3.92 2.13 7.99
N PRO A 76 4.55 2.90 7.08
CA PRO A 76 5.19 2.34 5.91
C PRO A 76 6.50 1.63 6.29
N SER A 77 6.87 0.64 5.49
CA SER A 77 8.21 0.07 5.54
C SER A 77 9.23 1.05 4.93
N ALA A 78 10.52 0.71 5.05
CA ALA A 78 11.57 1.39 4.32
C ALA A 78 11.32 1.29 2.79
N VAL A 79 11.75 2.32 2.06
CA VAL A 79 11.63 2.34 0.60
C VAL A 79 12.68 1.42 -0.01
N HIS A 80 12.25 0.57 -0.91
CA HIS A 80 13.12 -0.29 -1.71
C HIS A 80 13.05 0.12 -3.18
N THR A 81 14.15 0.01 -3.89
CA THR A 81 14.22 0.37 -5.30
C THR A 81 14.33 -0.88 -6.17
N GLY A 82 13.85 -0.76 -7.40
CA GLY A 82 13.91 -1.81 -8.40
C GLY A 82 13.83 -1.23 -9.80
N ARG A 83 13.77 -2.09 -10.81
CA ARG A 83 13.64 -1.69 -12.20
C ARG A 83 12.44 -2.40 -12.82
N THR A 84 11.69 -1.66 -13.64
CA THR A 84 10.60 -2.22 -14.43
C THR A 84 10.35 -1.38 -15.66
N ARG A 85 9.85 -2.01 -16.73
CA ARG A 85 9.34 -1.32 -17.92
C ARG A 85 7.84 -1.15 -17.88
N ASN A 86 7.17 -1.83 -16.95
CA ASN A 86 5.72 -1.77 -16.79
C ASN A 86 5.39 -1.65 -15.28
N PRO A 87 5.27 -0.40 -14.76
CA PRO A 87 5.01 -0.21 -13.34
C PRO A 87 3.68 -0.79 -12.88
N ALA A 88 2.64 -0.77 -13.69
CA ALA A 88 1.36 -1.36 -13.31
C ALA A 88 1.47 -2.88 -13.08
N ALA A 89 2.15 -3.59 -13.98
CA ALA A 89 2.39 -5.02 -13.82
C ALA A 89 3.32 -5.32 -12.65
N ALA A 90 4.33 -4.48 -12.42
CA ALA A 90 5.22 -4.59 -11.27
C ALA A 90 4.46 -4.44 -9.96
N LEU A 91 3.54 -3.48 -9.87
CA LEU A 91 2.72 -3.27 -8.68
C LEU A 91 1.90 -4.53 -8.36
N GLU A 92 1.21 -5.11 -9.33
CA GLU A 92 0.43 -6.33 -9.13
C GLU A 92 1.30 -7.51 -8.68
N ARG A 93 2.46 -7.69 -9.30
CA ARG A 93 3.40 -8.75 -8.91
C ARG A 93 3.90 -8.58 -7.48
N LEU A 94 4.24 -7.35 -7.08
CA LEU A 94 4.72 -7.06 -5.73
C LEU A 94 3.63 -7.24 -4.68
N VAL A 95 2.39 -6.86 -4.97
CA VAL A 95 1.27 -7.14 -4.09
C VAL A 95 1.10 -8.64 -3.88
N ASP A 96 1.17 -9.41 -4.96
CA ASP A 96 0.99 -10.85 -4.91
C ASP A 96 2.09 -11.55 -4.11
N THR A 97 3.34 -11.09 -4.24
CA THR A 97 4.49 -11.72 -3.59
C THR A 97 4.78 -11.22 -2.18
N MET A 98 4.43 -9.97 -1.86
CA MET A 98 4.84 -9.31 -0.61
C MET A 98 3.70 -8.92 0.31
N VAL A 99 2.48 -8.81 -0.18
CA VAL A 99 1.31 -8.37 0.60
C VAL A 99 0.37 -9.52 0.86
N ARG A 100 -0.01 -10.27 -0.17
CA ARG A 100 -0.94 -11.39 -0.04
C ARG A 100 -0.27 -12.56 0.66
N ARG A 101 -1.06 -13.27 1.49
CA ARG A 101 -0.60 -14.54 2.05
C ARG A 101 -0.36 -15.55 0.94
N PRO A 102 0.74 -16.33 0.98
CA PRO A 102 0.89 -17.44 0.05
C PRO A 102 -0.24 -18.44 0.26
N ALA A 103 -0.65 -19.11 -0.83
CA ALA A 103 -1.62 -20.18 -0.75
C ALA A 103 -1.09 -21.28 0.19
N ALA A 104 -2.00 -21.85 1.01
CA ALA A 104 -1.64 -22.97 1.88
C ALA A 104 -1.12 -24.13 1.01
N PRO A 105 0.00 -24.77 1.41
CA PRO A 105 0.48 -25.93 0.66
C PRO A 105 -0.58 -27.03 0.68
N ARG A 106 -0.78 -27.67 -0.48
CA ARG A 106 -1.65 -28.84 -0.55
C ARG A 106 -1.14 -29.92 0.39
N ARG A 107 -2.01 -30.36 1.30
CA ARG A 107 -1.69 -31.55 2.09
C ARG A 107 -1.60 -32.74 1.13
N PRO A 108 -0.52 -33.52 1.20
CA PRO A 108 -0.48 -34.76 0.43
C PRO A 108 -1.65 -35.65 0.85
N THR A 109 -2.38 -36.15 -0.13
CA THR A 109 -3.40 -37.16 0.12
C THR A 109 -2.72 -38.45 0.55
N PRO A 110 -3.18 -39.09 1.64
CA PRO A 110 -2.62 -40.39 2.07
C PRO A 110 -2.83 -41.47 1.03
#